data_ae7ae1b475fda117e994b2a451c415b2
#
_entry.id   ae7ae1b475fda117e994b2a451c415b2
#
_cell.length_a   1.000
_cell.length_b   1.000
_cell.length_c   1.000
_cell.angle_alpha   90.00
_cell.angle_beta   90.00
_cell.angle_gamma   90.00
#
_symmetry.space_group_name_H-M   'P 1'
#
loop_
_entity.id
_entity.type
_entity.pdbx_description
1 polymer ?
#
loop_
_entity_poly.entity_id
_entity_poly.type
_entity_poly.pdbx_seq_one_letter_code
_entity_poly.pdbx_strand_id
1 'polypeptide(L)'
;MKNLAGLMKQAQQMQSKMQEMQSKLEGMELEGEAGAGLVKVTLNGKGDMRHIKIDPKLIDPNDVEMLEDLIVAAHANARQKLEAAASAEMQKVTGGMQLPPGMKLPF
;
A
#
# COMPACT_ATOMS: atom_id res chain seq x y z
N MET A 1 40.50 -0.58 5.97
CA MET A 1 39.70 -1.80 5.87
C MET A 1 39.09 -2.25 7.18
N LYS A 2 39.31 -1.50 8.24
CA LYS A 2 38.75 -1.86 9.53
C LYS A 2 37.24 -1.77 9.57
N ASN A 3 36.61 -1.08 8.59
CA ASN A 3 35.16 -0.85 8.58
C ASN A 3 34.39 -1.79 7.65
N LEU A 4 35.05 -2.72 6.98
CA LEU A 4 34.38 -3.60 6.03
C LEU A 4 33.38 -4.51 6.73
N ALA A 5 33.77 -5.08 7.88
CA ALA A 5 32.85 -5.92 8.65
C ALA A 5 31.67 -5.12 9.19
N GLY A 6 31.91 -3.87 9.62
CA GLY A 6 30.83 -2.98 10.06
C GLY A 6 29.88 -2.59 8.94
N LEU A 7 30.42 -2.35 7.74
CA LEU A 7 29.60 -2.05 6.58
C LEU A 7 28.74 -3.25 6.17
N MET A 8 29.30 -4.45 6.20
CA MET A 8 28.56 -5.68 5.91
C MET A 8 27.47 -5.91 6.94
N LYS A 9 27.74 -5.65 8.21
CA LYS A 9 26.75 -5.79 9.27
C LYS A 9 25.59 -4.80 9.06
N GLN A 10 25.92 -3.55 8.71
CA GLN A 10 24.91 -2.55 8.42
C GLN A 10 24.05 -2.94 7.22
N ALA A 11 24.67 -3.48 6.18
CA ALA A 11 23.95 -3.96 5.00
C ALA A 11 22.98 -5.10 5.36
N GLN A 12 23.43 -6.03 6.19
CA GLN A 12 22.57 -7.12 6.66
C GLN A 12 21.41 -6.62 7.50
N GLN A 13 21.67 -5.64 8.38
CA GLN A 13 20.61 -5.05 9.19
C GLN A 13 19.57 -4.32 8.33
N MET A 14 20.05 -3.57 7.33
CA MET A 14 19.17 -2.89 6.39
C MET A 14 18.31 -3.88 5.62
N GLN A 15 18.91 -4.97 5.15
CA GLN A 15 18.21 -6.03 4.44
C GLN A 15 17.13 -6.68 5.32
N SER A 16 17.46 -6.96 6.58
CA SER A 16 16.49 -7.50 7.54
C SER A 16 15.32 -6.56 7.75
N LYS A 17 15.59 -5.27 7.92
CA LYS A 17 14.55 -4.26 8.10
C LYS A 17 13.65 -4.16 6.87
N MET A 18 14.24 -4.24 5.68
CA MET A 18 13.47 -4.21 4.43
C MET A 18 12.57 -5.43 4.31
N GLN A 19 13.06 -6.61 4.69
CA GLN A 19 12.26 -7.82 4.69
C GLN A 19 11.12 -7.74 5.70
N GLU A 20 11.39 -7.23 6.89
CA GLU A 20 10.36 -7.01 7.91
C GLU A 20 9.28 -6.06 7.41
N MET A 21 9.70 -4.98 6.75
CA MET A 21 8.77 -4.02 6.18
C MET A 21 7.90 -4.66 5.10
N GLN A 22 8.49 -5.46 4.21
CA GLN A 22 7.73 -6.15 3.17
C GLN A 22 6.71 -7.11 3.75
N SER A 23 7.10 -7.87 4.79
CA SER A 23 6.18 -8.78 5.48
C SER A 23 5.05 -8.01 6.14
N LYS A 24 5.35 -6.86 6.74
CA LYS A 24 4.35 -6.01 7.35
C LYS A 24 3.37 -5.46 6.31
N LEU A 25 3.89 -5.04 5.16
CA LEU A 25 3.06 -4.55 4.06
C LEU A 25 2.13 -5.64 3.52
N GLU A 26 2.64 -6.87 3.40
CA GLU A 26 1.81 -8.00 2.96
C GLU A 26 0.63 -8.26 3.88
N GLY A 27 0.82 -8.09 5.19
CA GLY A 27 -0.23 -8.29 6.18
C GLY A 27 -1.14 -7.09 6.38
N MET A 28 -0.82 -5.96 5.77
CA MET A 28 -1.62 -4.75 5.88
C MET A 28 -2.89 -4.86 5.06
N GLU A 29 -3.98 -4.30 5.58
CA GLU A 29 -5.24 -4.23 4.83
C GLU A 29 -5.70 -2.77 4.78
N LEU A 30 -5.86 -2.26 3.55
CA LEU A 30 -6.31 -0.90 3.30
C LEU A 30 -7.65 -0.99 2.57
N GLU A 31 -8.69 -0.45 3.20
CA GLU A 31 -10.03 -0.47 2.63
C GLU A 31 -10.35 0.87 1.97
N GLY A 32 -10.72 0.81 0.70
CA GLY A 32 -11.24 1.97 -0.02
C GLY A 32 -12.71 1.76 -0.33
N GLU A 33 -13.44 2.84 -0.51
CA GLU A 33 -14.85 2.76 -0.79
C GLU A 33 -15.29 3.80 -1.80
N ALA A 34 -16.44 3.54 -2.42
CA ALA A 34 -17.11 4.47 -3.32
C ALA A 34 -18.62 4.25 -3.22
N GLY A 35 -19.40 5.22 -3.72
CA GLY A 35 -20.85 5.13 -3.68
C GLY A 35 -21.40 5.08 -2.26
N ALA A 36 -20.88 5.91 -1.36
CA ALA A 36 -21.26 5.95 0.05
C ALA A 36 -21.12 4.59 0.76
N GLY A 37 -20.06 3.85 0.43
CA GLY A 37 -19.77 2.56 1.06
C GLY A 37 -20.45 1.38 0.40
N LEU A 38 -21.16 1.57 -0.71
CA LEU A 38 -21.83 0.48 -1.42
C LEU A 38 -20.83 -0.41 -2.18
N VAL A 39 -19.65 0.11 -2.53
CA VAL A 39 -18.56 -0.66 -3.07
C VAL A 39 -17.35 -0.48 -2.16
N LYS A 40 -16.78 -1.58 -1.70
CA LYS A 40 -15.58 -1.56 -0.86
C LYS A 40 -14.53 -2.48 -1.47
N VAL A 41 -13.28 -1.99 -1.54
CA VAL A 41 -12.14 -2.73 -2.05
C VAL A 41 -11.09 -2.79 -0.95
N THR A 42 -10.56 -3.97 -0.70
CA THR A 42 -9.47 -4.15 0.27
C THR A 42 -8.21 -4.55 -0.46
N LEU A 43 -7.15 -3.73 -0.30
CA LEU A 43 -5.83 -4.00 -0.83
C LEU A 43 -4.89 -4.38 0.31
N ASN A 44 -3.87 -5.20 0.00
CA ASN A 44 -2.76 -5.34 0.94
C ASN A 44 -1.74 -4.23 0.73
N GLY A 45 -0.69 -4.21 1.53
CA GLY A 45 0.33 -3.16 1.43
C GLY A 45 1.16 -3.22 0.15
N LYS A 46 1.06 -4.30 -0.62
CA LYS A 46 1.71 -4.43 -1.92
C LYS A 46 0.82 -3.99 -3.07
N GLY A 47 -0.43 -3.66 -2.80
CA GLY A 47 -1.37 -3.22 -3.81
C GLY A 47 -2.22 -4.33 -4.43
N ASP A 48 -2.12 -5.55 -3.90
CA ASP A 48 -2.96 -6.65 -4.37
C ASP A 48 -4.37 -6.52 -3.79
N MET A 49 -5.37 -6.72 -4.64
CA MET A 49 -6.75 -6.72 -4.17
C MET A 49 -7.05 -8.06 -3.51
N ARG A 50 -7.38 -8.00 -2.22
CA ARG A 50 -7.67 -9.21 -1.42
C ARG A 50 -9.15 -9.49 -1.35
N HIS A 51 -9.97 -8.45 -1.30
CA HIS A 51 -11.42 -8.55 -1.20
C HIS A 51 -12.09 -7.43 -1.96
N ILE A 52 -13.30 -7.72 -2.42
CA ILE A 52 -14.20 -6.71 -2.95
C ILE A 52 -15.60 -7.01 -2.42
N LYS A 53 -16.29 -5.98 -1.96
CA LYS A 53 -17.66 -6.11 -1.49
C LYS A 53 -18.55 -5.14 -2.25
N ILE A 54 -19.60 -5.66 -2.86
CA ILE A 54 -20.54 -4.89 -3.66
C ILE A 54 -21.93 -5.08 -3.08
N ASP A 55 -22.61 -3.97 -2.78
CA ASP A 55 -24.00 -4.05 -2.32
C ASP A 55 -24.88 -4.53 -3.47
N PRO A 56 -25.75 -5.53 -3.23
CA PRO A 56 -26.63 -6.05 -4.30
C PRO A 56 -27.52 -4.99 -4.96
N LYS A 57 -27.78 -3.90 -4.27
CA LYS A 57 -28.59 -2.79 -4.82
C LYS A 57 -27.95 -2.17 -6.06
N LEU A 58 -26.63 -2.31 -6.21
CA LEU A 58 -25.91 -1.77 -7.36
C LEU A 58 -25.95 -2.67 -8.58
N ILE A 59 -26.43 -3.90 -8.43
CA ILE A 59 -26.46 -4.87 -9.54
C ILE A 59 -27.65 -4.55 -10.44
N ASP A 60 -27.35 -3.82 -11.51
CA ASP A 60 -28.35 -3.43 -12.50
C ASP A 60 -27.81 -3.76 -13.89
N PRO A 61 -28.39 -4.75 -14.58
CA PRO A 61 -27.92 -5.13 -15.91
C PRO A 61 -28.03 -4.00 -16.94
N ASN A 62 -28.86 -3.00 -16.66
CA ASN A 62 -29.04 -1.86 -17.57
C ASN A 62 -28.05 -0.72 -17.28
N ASP A 63 -27.26 -0.82 -16.19
CA ASP A 63 -26.30 0.22 -15.83
C ASP A 63 -25.03 -0.39 -15.25
N VAL A 64 -24.40 -1.24 -16.04
CA VAL A 64 -23.15 -1.91 -15.64
C VAL A 64 -22.01 -0.90 -15.53
N GLU A 65 -22.02 0.14 -16.37
CA GLU A 65 -20.97 1.17 -16.37
C GLU A 65 -20.87 1.89 -15.02
N MET A 66 -22.01 2.16 -14.38
CA MET A 66 -21.99 2.78 -13.04
C MET A 66 -21.22 1.90 -12.05
N LEU A 67 -21.47 0.59 -12.06
CA LEU A 67 -20.79 -0.34 -11.17
C LEU A 67 -19.28 -0.37 -11.47
N GLU A 68 -18.91 -0.43 -12.74
CA GLU A 68 -17.51 -0.40 -13.15
C GLU A 68 -16.81 0.85 -12.63
N ASP A 69 -17.43 2.02 -12.80
CA ASP A 69 -16.87 3.29 -12.34
C ASP A 69 -16.72 3.33 -10.82
N LEU A 70 -17.66 2.78 -10.08
CA LEU A 70 -17.59 2.73 -8.62
C LEU A 70 -16.47 1.80 -8.14
N ILE A 71 -16.25 0.69 -8.84
CA ILE A 71 -15.14 -0.22 -8.51
C ILE A 71 -13.80 0.49 -8.72
N VAL A 72 -13.65 1.19 -9.83
CA VAL A 72 -12.42 1.96 -10.12
C VAL A 72 -12.21 3.03 -9.04
N ALA A 73 -13.26 3.74 -8.67
CA ALA A 73 -13.16 4.78 -7.64
C ALA A 73 -12.81 4.21 -6.26
N ALA A 74 -13.40 3.07 -5.89
CA ALA A 74 -13.09 2.42 -4.61
C ALA A 74 -11.64 1.95 -4.58
N HIS A 75 -11.14 1.40 -5.68
CA HIS A 75 -9.75 0.98 -5.81
C HIS A 75 -8.81 2.18 -5.67
N ALA A 76 -9.11 3.29 -6.36
CA ALA A 76 -8.30 4.50 -6.27
C ALA A 76 -8.24 5.03 -4.84
N ASN A 77 -9.35 4.98 -4.12
CA ASN A 77 -9.41 5.40 -2.72
C ASN A 77 -8.53 4.50 -1.84
N ALA A 78 -8.58 3.19 -2.05
CA ALA A 78 -7.73 2.24 -1.33
C ALA A 78 -6.25 2.48 -1.64
N ARG A 79 -5.92 2.77 -2.90
CA ARG A 79 -4.55 3.08 -3.31
C ARG A 79 -3.99 4.31 -2.62
N GLN A 80 -4.80 5.36 -2.46
CA GLN A 80 -4.38 6.55 -1.75
C GLN A 80 -4.02 6.24 -0.30
N LYS A 81 -4.83 5.41 0.36
CA LYS A 81 -4.56 4.97 1.73
C LYS A 81 -3.30 4.13 1.80
N LEU A 82 -3.11 3.24 0.82
CA LEU A 82 -1.92 2.42 0.72
C LEU A 82 -0.65 3.28 0.60
N GLU A 83 -0.66 4.26 -0.29
CA GLU A 83 0.50 5.13 -0.51
C GLU A 83 0.86 5.89 0.77
N ALA A 84 -0.14 6.40 1.49
CA ALA A 84 0.08 7.09 2.74
C ALA A 84 0.67 6.14 3.81
N ALA A 85 0.13 4.94 3.91
CA ALA A 85 0.59 3.95 4.88
C ALA A 85 2.00 3.47 4.56
N ALA A 86 2.30 3.21 3.29
CA ALA A 86 3.63 2.77 2.86
C ALA A 86 4.67 3.85 3.11
N SER A 87 4.33 5.10 2.86
CA SER A 87 5.21 6.25 3.12
C SER A 87 5.52 6.35 4.62
N ALA A 88 4.50 6.21 5.47
CA ALA A 88 4.68 6.25 6.92
C ALA A 88 5.60 5.13 7.41
N GLU A 89 5.44 3.91 6.85
CA GLU A 89 6.30 2.79 7.23
C GLU A 89 7.73 3.00 6.76
N MET A 90 7.92 3.58 5.59
CA MET A 90 9.26 3.87 5.08
C MET A 90 9.97 4.91 5.97
N GLN A 91 9.25 5.91 6.45
CA GLN A 91 9.83 6.89 7.38
C GLN A 91 10.31 6.24 8.67
N LYS A 92 9.61 5.23 9.15
CA LYS A 92 10.04 4.47 10.34
C LYS A 92 11.34 3.71 10.08
N VAL A 93 11.48 3.13 8.88
CA VAL A 93 12.68 2.37 8.51
C VAL A 93 13.89 3.28 8.36
N THR A 94 13.70 4.46 7.79
CA THR A 94 14.79 5.42 7.60
C THR A 94 15.20 6.11 8.89
N GLY A 95 14.45 5.93 9.97
CA GLY A 95 14.81 6.48 11.28
C GLY A 95 14.82 7.99 11.34
N GLY A 96 14.02 8.65 10.50
CA GLY A 96 13.98 10.10 10.43
C GLY A 96 15.01 10.71 9.52
N MET A 97 15.78 9.90 8.81
CA MET A 97 16.71 10.43 7.80
C MET A 97 15.94 11.09 6.68
N GLN A 98 16.27 12.35 6.42
CA GLN A 98 15.65 13.05 5.31
C GLN A 98 16.27 12.56 4.00
N LEU A 99 15.40 12.13 3.09
CA LEU A 99 15.84 11.80 1.76
C LEU A 99 16.16 13.09 0.99
N PRO A 100 17.22 13.10 0.17
CA PRO A 100 17.51 14.26 -0.65
C PRO A 100 16.35 14.60 -1.55
N PRO A 101 16.14 15.89 -1.86
CA PRO A 101 15.09 16.28 -2.80
C PRO A 101 15.25 15.55 -4.13
N GLY A 102 14.17 15.01 -4.65
CA GLY A 102 14.17 14.29 -5.92
C GLY A 102 14.37 12.79 -5.82
N MET A 103 14.73 12.25 -4.66
CA MET A 103 14.78 10.81 -4.47
C MET A 103 13.38 10.27 -4.28
N LYS A 104 13.02 9.33 -5.13
CA LYS A 104 11.74 8.61 -5.01
C LYS A 104 11.99 7.26 -4.41
N LEU A 105 11.12 6.87 -3.48
CA LEU A 105 11.13 5.54 -2.92
C LEU A 105 10.60 4.54 -3.95
N PRO A 106 11.09 3.29 -3.93
CA PRO A 106 10.67 2.27 -4.90
C PRO A 106 9.29 1.65 -4.60
N PHE A 107 8.35 2.47 -4.24
CA PHE A 107 6.99 2.03 -3.94
C PHE A 107 6.00 2.59 -4.93
#